data_95612d26c7c148f94c2600e41900727f
#
_entry.id   95612d26c7c148f94c2600e41900727f
#
_cell.length_a   1.000
_cell.length_b   1.000
_cell.length_c   1.000
_cell.angle_alpha   90.00
_cell.angle_beta   90.00
_cell.angle_gamma   90.00
#
_symmetry.space_group_name_H-M   'P 1'
#
loop_
_entity.id
_entity.type
_entity.pdbx_description
1 polymer ?
#
loop_
_entity_poly.entity_id
_entity_poly.type
_entity_poly.pdbx_seq_one_letter_code
_entity_poly.pdbx_strand_id
1 'polypeptide(L)'
;LQEKKIFLLEVNPRPGLSTNILQSIHKNIFKSENAKKKITFNGYHSSTVIYARKKIKINQKKKIFLKKFCLSNQFSELPNLGDIIKVDEPICLLHLKSKDRILLNKKIEQIQSRFLRKIEEIWNETKI
;
A
#
# COMPACT_ATOMS: atom_id res chain seq x y z
N LEU A 1 17.09 0.24 -41.93
CA LEU A 1 16.29 0.56 -40.75
C LEU A 1 15.31 -0.58 -40.52
N GLN A 2 15.55 -1.44 -39.55
CA GLN A 2 14.57 -2.44 -39.14
C GLN A 2 13.40 -1.74 -38.45
N GLU A 3 12.20 -1.89 -39.01
CA GLU A 3 10.96 -1.45 -38.38
C GLU A 3 10.81 -2.19 -37.03
N LYS A 4 10.87 -1.42 -35.92
CA LYS A 4 10.57 -1.96 -34.60
C LYS A 4 9.07 -2.22 -34.51
N LYS A 5 8.65 -3.48 -34.63
CA LYS A 5 7.26 -3.89 -34.42
C LYS A 5 7.01 -4.11 -32.94
N ILE A 6 5.94 -3.53 -32.40
CA ILE A 6 5.47 -3.74 -31.05
C ILE A 6 4.30 -4.72 -31.11
N PHE A 7 4.37 -5.79 -30.32
CA PHE A 7 3.32 -6.79 -30.22
C PHE A 7 2.65 -6.68 -28.86
N LEU A 8 1.31 -6.64 -28.85
CA LEU A 8 0.53 -6.77 -27.63
C LEU A 8 0.49 -8.25 -27.26
N LEU A 9 1.10 -8.61 -26.12
CA LEU A 9 1.14 -9.99 -25.63
C LEU A 9 -0.09 -10.33 -24.79
N GLU A 10 -0.44 -9.42 -23.89
CA GLU A 10 -1.58 -9.63 -23.01
C GLU A 10 -2.14 -8.28 -22.50
N VAL A 11 -3.41 -8.29 -22.09
CA VAL A 11 -4.04 -7.19 -21.36
C VAL A 11 -4.39 -7.71 -19.97
N ASN A 12 -3.80 -7.13 -18.92
CA ASN A 12 -4.16 -7.43 -17.55
C ASN A 12 -5.19 -6.40 -17.05
N PRO A 13 -6.48 -6.76 -16.94
CA PRO A 13 -7.54 -5.81 -16.61
C PRO A 13 -7.59 -5.48 -15.10
N ARG A 14 -6.71 -6.06 -14.29
CA ARG A 14 -6.69 -5.81 -12.85
C ARG A 14 -5.94 -4.51 -12.53
N PRO A 15 -6.54 -3.61 -11.70
CA PRO A 15 -5.82 -2.48 -11.15
C PRO A 15 -4.59 -2.95 -10.35
N GLY A 16 -3.43 -2.39 -10.66
CA GLY A 16 -2.19 -2.67 -9.94
C GLY A 16 -1.84 -1.55 -8.95
N LEU A 17 -0.71 -1.68 -8.25
CA LEU A 17 -0.22 -0.65 -7.31
C LEU A 17 -0.04 0.72 -7.97
N SER A 18 0.38 0.77 -9.23
CA SER A 18 0.50 1.99 -10.02
C SER A 18 -0.85 2.70 -10.22
N THR A 19 -1.95 1.95 -10.28
CA THR A 19 -3.31 2.52 -10.37
C THR A 19 -3.67 3.30 -9.12
N ASN A 20 -3.29 2.83 -7.93
CA ASN A 20 -3.50 3.56 -6.67
C ASN A 20 -2.75 4.89 -6.66
N ILE A 21 -1.53 4.92 -7.20
CA ILE A 21 -0.74 6.15 -7.35
C ILE A 21 -1.42 7.10 -8.33
N LEU A 22 -1.80 6.61 -9.50
CA LEU A 22 -2.48 7.42 -10.51
C LEU A 22 -3.80 7.99 -9.99
N GLN A 23 -4.58 7.21 -9.25
CA GLN A 23 -5.84 7.63 -8.66
C GLN A 23 -5.66 8.69 -7.58
N SER A 24 -4.52 8.69 -6.86
CA SER A 24 -4.18 9.74 -5.90
C SER A 24 -3.85 11.09 -6.56
N ILE A 25 -3.39 11.05 -7.82
CA ILE A 25 -3.06 12.23 -8.63
C ILE A 25 -4.28 12.73 -9.39
N HIS A 26 -5.05 11.81 -9.97
CA HIS A 26 -6.23 12.09 -10.76
C HIS A 26 -7.45 11.37 -10.20
N LYS A 27 -8.38 12.11 -9.61
CA LYS A 27 -9.70 11.56 -9.29
C LYS A 27 -10.36 11.07 -10.58
N ASN A 28 -10.81 9.80 -10.59
CA ASN A 28 -11.49 9.17 -11.74
C ASN A 28 -10.65 8.98 -13.01
N ILE A 29 -9.47 8.38 -12.87
CA ILE A 29 -8.60 8.01 -14.02
C ILE A 29 -9.29 7.14 -15.07
N PHE A 30 -10.33 6.40 -14.68
CA PHE A 30 -11.12 5.54 -15.58
C PHE A 30 -12.17 6.29 -16.40
N LYS A 31 -12.39 7.59 -16.18
CA LYS A 31 -13.27 8.40 -17.02
C LYS A 31 -12.53 8.78 -18.31
N SER A 32 -13.14 8.52 -19.45
CA SER A 32 -12.58 8.82 -20.77
C SER A 32 -12.14 10.28 -20.95
N GLU A 33 -12.83 11.21 -20.30
CA GLU A 33 -12.49 12.64 -20.27
C GLU A 33 -11.13 12.94 -19.65
N ASN A 34 -10.67 12.10 -18.71
CA ASN A 34 -9.39 12.27 -18.03
C ASN A 34 -8.22 11.61 -18.75
N ALA A 35 -8.46 10.69 -19.68
CA ALA A 35 -7.42 10.03 -20.46
C ALA A 35 -6.59 11.01 -21.32
N LYS A 36 -7.17 12.15 -21.68
CA LYS A 36 -6.51 13.21 -22.47
C LYS A 36 -5.84 14.30 -21.61
N LYS A 37 -6.05 14.31 -20.31
CA LYS A 37 -5.45 15.34 -19.44
C LYS A 37 -3.99 15.03 -19.20
N LYS A 38 -3.13 16.02 -19.44
CA LYS A 38 -1.71 15.94 -19.14
C LYS A 38 -1.52 15.82 -17.63
N ILE A 39 -0.81 14.79 -17.19
CA ILE A 39 -0.41 14.63 -15.78
C ILE A 39 0.67 15.65 -15.48
N THR A 40 0.40 16.57 -14.55
CA THR A 40 1.38 17.53 -14.06
C THR A 40 2.00 17.00 -12.77
N PHE A 41 3.30 17.25 -12.57
CA PHE A 41 3.98 16.87 -11.34
C PHE A 41 3.39 17.65 -10.16
N ASN A 42 2.87 16.94 -9.17
CA ASN A 42 2.34 17.51 -7.92
C ASN A 42 2.99 16.90 -6.66
N GLY A 43 4.16 16.31 -6.81
CA GLY A 43 4.91 15.65 -5.77
C GLY A 43 5.14 14.16 -6.03
N TYR A 44 5.84 13.54 -5.10
CA TYR A 44 6.12 12.11 -5.10
C TYR A 44 5.01 11.36 -4.37
N HIS A 45 4.50 10.29 -4.97
CA HIS A 45 3.49 9.41 -4.41
C HIS A 45 4.05 7.99 -4.28
N SER A 46 3.70 7.31 -3.21
CA SER A 46 4.11 5.94 -2.96
C SER A 46 2.93 5.07 -2.58
N SER A 47 2.93 3.85 -3.08
CA SER A 47 2.09 2.75 -2.63
C SER A 47 3.01 1.58 -2.30
N THR A 48 3.22 1.31 -1.01
CA THR A 48 4.21 0.37 -0.51
C THR A 48 3.52 -0.79 0.18
N VAL A 49 3.89 -2.02 -0.17
CA VAL A 49 3.43 -3.24 0.52
C VAL A 49 4.18 -3.39 1.82
N ILE A 50 3.47 -3.60 2.92
CA ILE A 50 4.07 -3.98 4.20
C ILE A 50 3.99 -5.49 4.34
N TYR A 51 5.15 -6.14 4.49
CA TYR A 51 5.28 -7.59 4.65
C TYR A 51 5.45 -7.98 6.11
N ALA A 52 4.93 -9.15 6.47
CA ALA A 52 5.07 -9.71 7.80
C ALA A 52 6.50 -10.24 8.03
N ARG A 53 7.13 -9.83 9.14
CA ARG A 53 8.43 -10.36 9.57
C ARG A 53 8.29 -11.62 10.43
N LYS A 54 7.10 -11.87 10.94
CA LYS A 54 6.75 -13.03 11.77
C LYS A 54 5.35 -13.51 11.37
N LYS A 55 5.02 -14.77 11.70
CA LYS A 55 3.66 -15.26 11.55
C LYS A 55 2.72 -14.46 12.45
N ILE A 56 1.66 -13.90 11.88
CA ILE A 56 0.69 -13.05 12.57
C ILE A 56 -0.70 -13.69 12.43
N LYS A 57 -1.40 -13.89 13.55
CA LYS A 57 -2.83 -14.22 13.57
C LYS A 57 -3.59 -12.94 13.95
N ILE A 58 -4.55 -12.53 13.15
CA ILE A 58 -5.36 -11.33 13.41
C ILE A 58 -6.46 -11.68 14.41
N ASN A 59 -6.21 -11.38 15.67
CA ASN A 59 -7.19 -11.48 16.75
C ASN A 59 -7.96 -10.16 16.93
N GLN A 60 -8.91 -10.13 17.85
CA GLN A 60 -9.75 -8.96 18.10
C GLN A 60 -8.93 -7.70 18.50
N LYS A 61 -7.91 -7.86 19.35
CA LYS A 61 -7.03 -6.74 19.77
C LYS A 61 -6.29 -6.13 18.58
N LYS A 62 -5.73 -6.98 17.71
CA LYS A 62 -5.04 -6.53 16.49
C LYS A 62 -6.00 -5.89 15.49
N LYS A 63 -7.22 -6.42 15.34
CA LYS A 63 -8.22 -5.81 14.49
C LYS A 63 -8.62 -4.41 14.97
N ILE A 64 -8.76 -4.21 16.27
CA ILE A 64 -9.01 -2.88 16.88
C ILE A 64 -7.82 -1.96 16.63
N PHE A 65 -6.59 -2.45 16.83
CA PHE A 65 -5.38 -1.69 16.54
C PHE A 65 -5.32 -1.26 15.07
N LEU A 66 -5.54 -2.19 14.13
CA LEU A 66 -5.56 -1.90 12.70
C LEU A 66 -6.59 -0.82 12.37
N LYS A 67 -7.82 -0.93 12.89
CA LYS A 67 -8.84 0.10 12.70
C LYS A 67 -8.40 1.47 13.22
N LYS A 68 -7.85 1.54 14.43
CA LYS A 68 -7.40 2.81 15.03
C LYS A 68 -6.19 3.40 14.34
N PHE A 69 -5.18 2.58 14.04
CA PHE A 69 -3.94 3.03 13.42
C PHE A 69 -4.13 3.44 11.96
N CYS A 70 -5.04 2.78 11.27
CA CYS A 70 -5.30 2.95 9.85
C CYS A 70 -6.53 3.80 9.55
N LEU A 71 -7.04 4.59 10.52
CA LEU A 71 -8.14 5.53 10.33
C LEU A 71 -7.84 6.63 9.31
N SER A 72 -6.57 6.92 9.06
CA SER A 72 -6.17 7.79 7.96
C SER A 72 -6.23 6.99 6.65
N ASN A 73 -6.66 7.63 5.56
CA ASN A 73 -6.67 7.05 4.20
C ASN A 73 -5.29 6.65 3.66
N GLN A 74 -4.31 6.48 4.55
CA GLN A 74 -2.95 6.08 4.22
C GLN A 74 -2.77 4.56 4.09
N PHE A 75 -3.73 3.77 4.58
CA PHE A 75 -3.65 2.32 4.51
C PHE A 75 -4.83 1.73 3.77
N SER A 76 -4.58 0.68 2.99
CA SER A 76 -5.61 -0.13 2.33
C SER A 76 -5.29 -1.62 2.42
N GLU A 77 -6.24 -2.44 1.99
CA GLU A 77 -6.12 -3.91 1.98
C GLU A 77 -5.78 -4.49 3.36
N LEU A 78 -6.46 -3.99 4.40
CA LEU A 78 -6.25 -4.44 5.76
C LEU A 78 -6.77 -5.86 5.96
N PRO A 79 -6.03 -6.74 6.69
CA PRO A 79 -6.45 -8.10 6.94
C PRO A 79 -7.70 -8.17 7.80
N ASN A 80 -8.43 -9.27 7.66
CA ASN A 80 -9.65 -9.55 8.39
C ASN A 80 -9.39 -10.27 9.73
N LEU A 81 -10.40 -10.23 10.59
CA LEU A 81 -10.38 -11.01 11.82
C LEU A 81 -10.28 -12.50 11.49
N GLY A 82 -9.34 -13.19 12.12
CA GLY A 82 -9.09 -14.61 11.89
C GLY A 82 -8.01 -14.90 10.85
N ASP A 83 -7.63 -13.94 10.01
CA ASP A 83 -6.57 -14.13 9.01
C ASP A 83 -5.25 -14.55 9.67
N ILE A 84 -4.56 -15.46 9.02
CA ILE A 84 -3.22 -15.91 9.39
C ILE A 84 -2.27 -15.48 8.27
N ILE A 85 -1.36 -14.59 8.60
CA ILE A 85 -0.35 -14.07 7.68
C ILE A 85 0.98 -14.73 8.02
N LYS A 86 1.59 -15.38 7.05
CA LYS A 86 2.91 -16.01 7.23
C LYS A 86 4.03 -14.99 7.07
N VAL A 87 5.24 -15.41 7.41
CA VAL A 87 6.45 -14.62 7.14
C VAL A 87 6.53 -14.33 5.64
N ASP A 88 6.93 -13.10 5.31
CA ASP A 88 7.04 -12.58 3.95
C ASP A 88 5.72 -12.49 3.15
N GLU A 89 4.57 -12.74 3.77
CA GLU A 89 3.28 -12.45 3.16
C GLU A 89 2.87 -10.97 3.38
N PRO A 90 2.12 -10.37 2.45
CA PRO A 90 1.68 -8.99 2.58
C PRO A 90 0.65 -8.83 3.70
N ILE A 91 0.80 -7.77 4.50
CA ILE A 91 -0.16 -7.41 5.55
C ILE A 91 -1.15 -6.37 5.03
N CYS A 92 -0.65 -5.31 4.42
CA CYS A 92 -1.45 -4.19 3.92
C CYS A 92 -0.64 -3.30 2.97
N LEU A 93 -1.30 -2.30 2.38
CA LEU A 93 -0.68 -1.26 1.59
C LEU A 93 -0.60 0.06 2.37
N LEU A 94 0.54 0.73 2.28
CA LEU A 94 0.78 2.08 2.80
C LEU A 94 0.87 3.07 1.65
N HIS A 95 0.03 4.11 1.66
CA HIS A 95 -0.02 5.18 0.66
C HIS A 95 0.47 6.48 1.27
N LEU A 96 1.51 7.06 0.70
CA LEU A 96 2.08 8.34 1.15
C LEU A 96 2.37 9.26 -0.02
N LYS A 97 2.40 10.55 0.26
CA LYS A 97 2.85 11.59 -0.68
C LYS A 97 3.76 12.60 0.01
N SER A 98 4.68 13.18 -0.74
CA SER A 98 5.54 14.27 -0.29
C SER A 98 6.00 15.10 -1.49
N LYS A 99 6.32 16.37 -1.27
CA LYS A 99 7.00 17.20 -2.26
C LYS A 99 8.46 16.83 -2.41
N ASP A 100 9.06 16.18 -1.40
CA ASP A 100 10.44 15.75 -1.37
C ASP A 100 10.54 14.22 -1.30
N ARG A 101 11.37 13.65 -2.19
CA ARG A 101 11.57 12.19 -2.30
C ARG A 101 12.28 11.60 -1.08
N ILE A 102 13.28 12.32 -0.55
CA ILE A 102 14.06 11.84 0.60
C ILE A 102 13.17 11.81 1.84
N LEU A 103 12.38 12.86 2.05
CA LEU A 103 11.38 12.90 3.13
C LEU A 103 10.31 11.82 2.98
N LEU A 104 9.89 11.51 1.74
CA LEU A 104 8.94 10.43 1.48
C LEU A 104 9.49 9.08 1.94
N ASN A 105 10.71 8.75 1.54
CA ASN A 105 11.36 7.49 1.92
C ASN A 105 11.53 7.37 3.45
N LYS A 106 12.00 8.43 4.12
CA LYS A 106 12.10 8.46 5.59
C LYS A 106 10.75 8.22 6.27
N LYS A 107 9.68 8.85 5.78
CA LYS A 107 8.33 8.65 6.33
C LYS A 107 7.83 7.22 6.12
N ILE A 108 8.08 6.61 4.95
CA ILE A 108 7.73 5.21 4.69
C ILE A 108 8.41 4.31 5.72
N GLU A 109 9.72 4.42 5.88
CA GLU A 109 10.50 3.60 6.83
C GLU A 109 10.02 3.78 8.29
N GLN A 110 9.79 5.01 8.71
CA GLN A 110 9.31 5.31 10.07
C GLN A 110 7.92 4.72 10.35
N ILE A 111 6.97 4.91 9.43
CA ILE A 111 5.60 4.42 9.59
C ILE A 111 5.58 2.90 9.53
N GLN A 112 6.30 2.30 8.59
CA GLN A 112 6.41 0.85 8.44
C GLN A 112 7.02 0.20 9.69
N SER A 113 8.13 0.74 10.20
CA SER A 113 8.80 0.22 11.40
C SER A 113 7.91 0.34 12.64
N ARG A 114 7.22 1.47 12.80
CA ARG A 114 6.29 1.69 13.91
C ARG A 114 5.08 0.75 13.84
N PHE A 115 4.53 0.56 12.64
CA PHE A 115 3.40 -0.35 12.40
C PHE A 115 3.78 -1.79 12.74
N LEU A 116 4.89 -2.29 12.18
CA LEU A 116 5.36 -3.66 12.40
C LEU A 116 5.66 -3.93 13.87
N ARG A 117 6.38 -3.01 14.53
CA ARG A 117 6.66 -3.14 15.97
C ARG A 117 5.37 -3.30 16.75
N LYS A 118 4.39 -2.42 16.55
CA LYS A 118 3.13 -2.46 17.30
C LYS A 118 2.29 -3.70 17.02
N ILE A 119 2.14 -4.12 15.77
CA ILE A 119 1.36 -5.30 15.45
C ILE A 119 2.01 -6.58 15.96
N GLU A 120 3.33 -6.59 16.10
CA GLU A 120 4.10 -7.70 16.66
C GLU A 120 4.07 -7.71 18.21
N GLU A 121 4.13 -6.54 18.89
CA GLU A 121 4.06 -6.40 20.34
C GLU A 121 2.72 -6.90 20.91
N ILE A 122 1.59 -6.62 20.26
CA ILE A 122 0.26 -7.10 20.67
C ILE A 122 0.17 -8.64 20.72
N TRP A 123 1.16 -9.35 20.16
CA TRP A 123 1.29 -10.81 20.27
C TRP A 123 1.82 -11.27 21.63
N ASN A 124 2.72 -10.50 22.24
CA ASN A 124 3.44 -10.93 23.45
C ASN A 124 2.60 -10.87 24.72
N GLU A 125 1.47 -10.18 24.72
CA GLU A 125 0.57 -10.09 25.89
C GLU A 125 -0.39 -11.28 26.05
N THR A 126 -0.31 -12.30 25.19
CA THR A 126 -1.22 -13.47 25.21
C THR A 126 -0.51 -14.74 25.72
N LYS A 127 0.65 -14.61 26.37
CA LYS A 127 1.27 -15.67 27.16
C LYS A 127 1.01 -15.40 28.64
N ILE A 128 -0.19 -15.62 29.07
CA ILE A 128 -0.53 -15.94 30.46
C ILE A 128 -1.45 -17.17 30.40
#